data_a32c5ca38a3bb45d3e0e2fd30001c446
#
_entry.id   a32c5ca38a3bb45d3e0e2fd30001c446
#
_cell.length_a   1.000
_cell.length_b   1.000
_cell.length_c   1.000
_cell.angle_alpha   90.00
_cell.angle_beta   90.00
_cell.angle_gamma   90.00
#
_symmetry.space_group_name_H-M   'P 1'
#
loop_
_entity.id
_entity.type
_entity.pdbx_description
1 polymer ?
#
loop_
_entity_poly.entity_id
_entity_poly.type
_entity_poly.pdbx_seq_one_letter_code
_entity_poly.pdbx_strand_id
1 'polypeptide(L)'
;MHPRLLHPSQIDALEPTNLQVRLDFISSAVQKYDLALLVDVEAVGDSLLSLPIIAECVVPPIQPSTFELDFGDAFVGYTYEQYIKIVNPSYLPAKCEVVAAQPMLKTIGDYVAEPPRCVVPAGGTVEVKIKFIAAQLGQMSLPMYVRIVGLMDPAFTVELNANAIGPNVILSAKKRESWHRPSDAMHGR
;
A
#
# COMPACT_ATOMS: atom_id res chain seq x y z
N MET A 1 -12.49 -5.01 -25.58
CA MET A 1 -12.53 -6.27 -24.80
C MET A 1 -13.96 -6.78 -24.91
N HIS A 2 -14.21 -7.83 -25.67
CA HIS A 2 -15.57 -8.33 -25.89
C HIS A 2 -16.03 -9.13 -24.67
N PRO A 3 -17.28 -8.94 -24.21
CA PRO A 3 -17.86 -9.80 -23.19
C PRO A 3 -17.89 -11.23 -23.73
N ARG A 4 -17.38 -12.17 -22.95
CA ARG A 4 -17.37 -13.58 -23.30
C ARG A 4 -18.76 -14.14 -23.05
N LEU A 5 -19.53 -14.37 -24.11
CA LEU A 5 -20.79 -15.07 -24.05
C LEU A 5 -20.53 -16.50 -23.55
N LEU A 6 -21.18 -16.86 -22.48
CA LEU A 6 -21.30 -18.23 -22.03
C LEU A 6 -22.25 -18.97 -22.99
N HIS A 7 -22.00 -20.25 -23.19
CA HIS A 7 -22.64 -21.15 -24.12
C HIS A 7 -24.13 -20.87 -24.46
N PRO A 8 -24.54 -21.01 -25.74
CA PRO A 8 -25.94 -20.90 -26.09
C PRO A 8 -26.72 -22.00 -25.35
N SER A 9 -27.66 -21.59 -24.53
CA SER A 9 -28.59 -22.52 -23.89
C SER A 9 -29.69 -22.81 -24.90
N GLN A 10 -29.88 -24.07 -25.24
CA GLN A 10 -30.95 -24.50 -26.12
C GLN A 10 -32.24 -24.60 -25.31
N ILE A 11 -33.26 -23.85 -25.69
CA ILE A 11 -34.58 -23.86 -25.07
C ILE A 11 -35.52 -24.66 -25.98
N ASP A 12 -36.23 -25.64 -25.41
CA ASP A 12 -37.20 -26.44 -26.15
C ASP A 12 -38.46 -25.59 -26.42
N ALA A 13 -38.92 -25.58 -27.68
CA ALA A 13 -39.98 -24.71 -28.17
C ALA A 13 -41.39 -25.06 -27.65
N LEU A 14 -41.53 -26.15 -26.90
CA LEU A 14 -42.86 -26.72 -26.53
C LEU A 14 -43.32 -26.38 -25.09
N GLU A 15 -42.41 -25.84 -24.21
CA GLU A 15 -42.81 -25.46 -22.86
C GLU A 15 -42.21 -24.10 -22.46
N PRO A 16 -42.95 -23.22 -21.76
CA PRO A 16 -42.40 -21.97 -21.25
C PRO A 16 -41.29 -22.28 -20.20
N THR A 17 -40.05 -22.06 -20.56
CA THR A 17 -38.89 -22.31 -19.70
C THR A 17 -38.27 -20.99 -19.23
N ASN A 18 -37.93 -20.90 -17.94
CA ASN A 18 -37.20 -19.78 -17.39
C ASN A 18 -35.71 -20.02 -17.56
N LEU A 19 -35.02 -19.15 -18.31
CA LEU A 19 -33.57 -19.14 -18.44
C LEU A 19 -33.00 -18.09 -17.47
N GLN A 20 -32.08 -18.52 -16.61
CA GLN A 20 -31.29 -17.62 -15.77
C GLN A 20 -29.95 -17.38 -16.42
N VAL A 21 -29.65 -16.13 -16.71
CA VAL A 21 -28.33 -15.72 -17.25
C VAL A 21 -27.60 -14.94 -16.16
N ARG A 22 -26.39 -15.38 -15.79
CA ARG A 22 -25.49 -14.65 -14.92
C ARG A 22 -24.61 -13.74 -15.77
N LEU A 23 -24.60 -12.46 -15.42
CA LEU A 23 -23.74 -11.47 -16.06
C LEU A 23 -22.65 -11.03 -15.09
N ASP A 24 -21.38 -11.26 -15.44
CA ASP A 24 -20.24 -10.76 -14.67
C ASP A 24 -19.62 -9.58 -15.42
N PHE A 25 -19.67 -8.40 -14.81
CA PHE A 25 -19.07 -7.19 -15.36
C PHE A 25 -17.78 -6.83 -14.62
N ILE A 26 -16.67 -6.68 -15.37
CA ILE A 26 -15.37 -6.24 -14.84
C ILE A 26 -14.96 -4.97 -15.56
N SER A 27 -14.87 -3.88 -14.83
CA SER A 27 -14.40 -2.60 -15.36
C SER A 27 -12.89 -2.58 -15.54
N SER A 28 -12.43 -2.01 -16.65
CA SER A 28 -11.00 -1.78 -16.93
C SER A 28 -10.58 -0.31 -16.81
N ALA A 29 -11.54 0.61 -16.64
CA ALA A 29 -11.30 2.05 -16.56
C ALA A 29 -12.33 2.72 -15.65
N VAL A 30 -11.95 3.87 -15.08
CA VAL A 30 -12.84 4.71 -14.26
C VAL A 30 -13.69 5.55 -15.19
N GLN A 31 -14.90 5.06 -15.49
CA GLN A 31 -15.86 5.72 -16.40
C GLN A 31 -17.25 5.16 -16.22
N LYS A 32 -18.21 5.80 -16.88
CA LYS A 32 -19.57 5.27 -17.07
C LYS A 32 -19.59 4.32 -18.26
N TYR A 33 -20.31 3.24 -18.10
CA TYR A 33 -20.54 2.22 -19.12
C TYR A 33 -22.03 2.17 -19.41
N ASP A 34 -22.37 2.25 -20.70
CA ASP A 34 -23.70 2.04 -21.22
C ASP A 34 -23.61 0.89 -22.23
N LEU A 35 -24.12 -0.25 -21.82
CA LEU A 35 -24.02 -1.52 -22.54
C LEU A 35 -25.43 -2.07 -22.75
N ALA A 36 -25.57 -2.97 -23.72
CA ALA A 36 -26.81 -3.72 -23.92
C ALA A 36 -26.51 -5.20 -24.03
N LEU A 37 -27.26 -6.03 -23.29
CA LEU A 37 -27.32 -7.46 -23.53
C LEU A 37 -28.38 -7.68 -24.61
N LEU A 38 -27.93 -8.18 -25.75
CA LEU A 38 -28.83 -8.55 -26.85
C LEU A 38 -29.11 -10.04 -26.79
N VAL A 39 -30.35 -10.41 -27.05
CA VAL A 39 -30.79 -11.80 -27.12
C VAL A 39 -31.20 -12.09 -28.54
N ASP A 40 -30.49 -12.99 -29.17
CA ASP A 40 -30.75 -13.51 -30.51
C ASP A 40 -31.38 -14.89 -30.37
N VAL A 41 -32.33 -15.22 -31.23
CA VAL A 41 -32.98 -16.54 -31.30
C VAL A 41 -32.70 -17.13 -32.68
N GLU A 42 -31.98 -18.22 -32.71
CA GLU A 42 -31.63 -18.88 -33.94
C GLU A 42 -32.87 -19.23 -34.78
N ALA A 43 -32.83 -18.96 -36.09
CA ALA A 43 -33.89 -19.14 -37.04
C ALA A 43 -35.18 -18.26 -36.83
N VAL A 44 -35.18 -17.35 -35.86
CA VAL A 44 -36.28 -16.42 -35.57
C VAL A 44 -35.89 -14.99 -35.84
N GLY A 45 -34.74 -14.55 -35.36
CA GLY A 45 -34.23 -13.20 -35.59
C GLY A 45 -33.15 -12.80 -34.63
N ASP A 46 -32.43 -11.70 -35.02
CA ASP A 46 -31.39 -11.07 -34.23
C ASP A 46 -31.99 -9.94 -33.38
N SER A 47 -31.38 -9.71 -32.23
CA SER A 47 -31.71 -8.62 -31.30
C SER A 47 -33.17 -8.54 -30.90
N LEU A 48 -33.82 -9.69 -30.71
CA LEU A 48 -35.23 -9.77 -30.35
C LEU A 48 -35.54 -9.16 -28.98
N LEU A 49 -34.56 -9.19 -28.07
CA LEU A 49 -34.63 -8.54 -26.76
C LEU A 49 -33.36 -7.80 -26.50
N SER A 50 -33.46 -6.57 -26.03
CA SER A 50 -32.35 -5.74 -25.59
C SER A 50 -32.52 -5.35 -24.13
N LEU A 51 -31.60 -5.76 -23.26
CA LEU A 51 -31.58 -5.37 -21.86
C LEU A 51 -30.47 -4.32 -21.66
N PRO A 52 -30.80 -3.04 -21.33
CA PRO A 52 -29.80 -2.04 -21.06
C PRO A 52 -29.09 -2.32 -19.74
N ILE A 53 -27.76 -2.16 -19.73
CA ILE A 53 -26.88 -2.33 -18.57
C ILE A 53 -26.12 -1.04 -18.37
N ILE A 54 -26.43 -0.32 -17.30
CA ILE A 54 -25.75 0.91 -16.92
C ILE A 54 -24.87 0.61 -15.70
N ALA A 55 -23.56 0.87 -15.82
CA ALA A 55 -22.60 0.71 -14.74
C ALA A 55 -21.71 1.94 -14.64
N GLU A 56 -21.30 2.29 -13.42
CA GLU A 56 -20.33 3.36 -13.18
C GLU A 56 -19.19 2.82 -12.34
N CYS A 57 -17.96 2.99 -12.85
CA CYS A 57 -16.74 2.68 -12.11
C CYS A 57 -16.20 3.97 -11.51
N VAL A 58 -16.09 4.00 -10.19
CA VAL A 58 -15.56 5.14 -9.43
C VAL A 58 -14.42 4.69 -8.53
N VAL A 59 -13.51 5.63 -8.23
CA VAL A 59 -12.44 5.41 -7.24
C VAL A 59 -12.98 5.81 -5.86
N PRO A 60 -13.01 4.91 -4.86
CA PRO A 60 -13.38 5.28 -3.50
C PRO A 60 -12.41 6.33 -2.94
N PRO A 61 -12.87 7.48 -2.43
CA PRO A 61 -12.02 8.49 -1.82
C PRO A 61 -11.58 8.05 -0.42
N ILE A 62 -10.38 7.49 -0.29
CA ILE A 62 -9.80 7.17 1.01
C ILE A 62 -8.97 8.34 1.54
N GLN A 63 -8.93 8.50 2.87
CA GLN A 63 -8.22 9.57 3.55
C GLN A 63 -7.47 9.03 4.77
N PRO A 64 -6.28 9.59 5.10
CA PRO A 64 -5.58 9.26 6.32
C PRO A 64 -6.19 10.01 7.52
N SER A 65 -6.02 9.47 8.73
CA SER A 65 -6.34 10.20 9.97
C SER A 65 -5.41 11.38 10.24
N THR A 66 -4.19 11.31 9.71
CA THR A 66 -3.18 12.36 9.75
C THR A 66 -2.30 12.28 8.51
N PHE A 67 -1.77 13.42 8.06
CA PHE A 67 -0.82 13.49 6.95
C PHE A 67 0.65 13.45 7.41
N GLU A 68 0.87 13.40 8.73
CA GLU A 68 2.19 13.34 9.34
C GLU A 68 2.21 12.33 10.47
N LEU A 69 3.30 11.53 10.54
CA LEU A 69 3.65 10.66 11.65
C LEU A 69 5.02 11.08 12.16
N ASP A 70 5.07 11.61 13.38
CA ASP A 70 6.31 12.04 14.01
C ASP A 70 6.80 10.95 14.98
N PHE A 71 7.95 10.37 14.68
CA PHE A 71 8.61 9.36 15.50
C PHE A 71 9.52 9.98 16.58
N GLY A 72 9.65 11.32 16.62
CA GLY A 72 10.48 12.02 17.57
C GLY A 72 11.97 11.68 17.46
N ASP A 73 12.64 11.56 18.59
CA ASP A 73 14.04 11.15 18.65
C ASP A 73 14.15 9.63 18.44
N ALA A 74 14.73 9.22 17.32
CA ALA A 74 14.87 7.82 16.91
C ALA A 74 16.35 7.42 16.81
N PHE A 75 16.77 6.33 17.45
CA PHE A 75 18.10 5.79 17.26
C PHE A 75 18.25 5.14 15.88
N VAL A 76 19.34 5.47 15.17
CA VAL A 76 19.66 4.86 13.88
C VAL A 76 19.74 3.33 14.01
N GLY A 77 19.06 2.63 13.08
CA GLY A 77 19.04 1.17 13.03
C GLY A 77 18.04 0.49 13.97
N TYR A 78 17.29 1.24 14.78
CA TYR A 78 16.23 0.70 15.62
C TYR A 78 14.86 0.88 14.99
N THR A 79 13.97 -0.07 15.23
CA THR A 79 12.60 -0.04 14.72
C THR A 79 11.68 0.69 15.69
N TYR A 80 10.93 1.65 15.17
CA TYR A 80 9.87 2.38 15.88
C TYR A 80 8.53 2.07 15.23
N GLU A 81 7.49 2.02 16.04
CA GLU A 81 6.14 1.66 15.58
C GLU A 81 5.15 2.79 15.87
N GLN A 82 4.34 3.13 14.87
CA GLN A 82 3.19 4.00 15.00
C GLN A 82 2.01 3.46 14.20
N TYR A 83 0.82 4.00 14.45
CA TYR A 83 -0.41 3.56 13.82
C TYR A 83 -1.05 4.72 13.07
N ILE A 84 -1.54 4.42 11.87
CA ILE A 84 -2.34 5.34 11.07
C ILE A 84 -3.69 4.70 10.75
N LYS A 85 -4.75 5.51 10.79
CA LYS A 85 -6.08 5.07 10.37
C LYS A 85 -6.34 5.54 8.94
N ILE A 86 -6.82 4.64 8.11
CA ILE A 86 -7.29 4.93 6.75
C ILE A 86 -8.80 4.89 6.79
N VAL A 87 -9.43 6.00 6.43
CA VAL A 87 -10.88 6.21 6.46
C VAL A 87 -11.42 6.18 5.04
N ASN A 88 -12.50 5.47 4.83
CA ASN A 88 -13.24 5.42 3.58
C ASN A 88 -14.66 6.01 3.77
N PRO A 89 -14.90 7.27 3.43
CA PRO A 89 -16.22 7.88 3.59
C PRO A 89 -17.23 7.46 2.52
N SER A 90 -16.82 6.66 1.52
CA SER A 90 -17.68 6.26 0.42
C SER A 90 -18.54 5.03 0.76
N TYR A 91 -19.51 4.76 -0.09
CA TYR A 91 -20.41 3.60 0.00
C TYR A 91 -19.82 2.33 -0.66
N LEU A 92 -18.61 2.40 -1.24
CA LEU A 92 -17.93 1.27 -1.85
C LEU A 92 -16.71 0.87 -1.03
N PRO A 93 -16.39 -0.42 -0.89
CA PRO A 93 -15.16 -0.86 -0.25
C PRO A 93 -13.95 -0.47 -1.09
N ALA A 94 -12.87 -0.02 -0.43
CA ALA A 94 -11.62 0.38 -1.07
C ALA A 94 -10.54 -0.66 -0.79
N LYS A 95 -9.94 -1.23 -1.84
CA LYS A 95 -8.72 -2.04 -1.73
C LYS A 95 -7.54 -1.10 -1.85
N CYS A 96 -6.74 -0.97 -0.80
CA CYS A 96 -5.57 -0.10 -0.79
C CYS A 96 -4.30 -0.86 -0.43
N GLU A 97 -3.17 -0.27 -0.80
CA GLU A 97 -1.85 -0.75 -0.44
C GLU A 97 -0.93 0.41 -0.06
N VAL A 98 -0.08 0.16 0.92
CA VAL A 98 1.03 1.05 1.26
C VAL A 98 2.20 0.68 0.36
N VAL A 99 2.68 1.64 -0.41
CA VAL A 99 3.80 1.44 -1.34
C VAL A 99 5.10 1.37 -0.53
N ALA A 100 5.95 0.40 -0.79
CA ALA A 100 7.25 0.30 -0.14
C ALA A 100 8.12 1.53 -0.44
N ALA A 101 9.00 1.89 0.49
CA ALA A 101 9.95 2.98 0.31
C ALA A 101 10.79 2.80 -0.97
N GLN A 102 10.95 3.89 -1.71
CA GLN A 102 11.77 3.87 -2.93
C GLN A 102 13.23 3.56 -2.58
N PRO A 103 13.96 2.81 -3.41
CA PRO A 103 15.36 2.43 -3.12
C PRO A 103 16.28 3.61 -2.79
N MET A 104 16.07 4.76 -3.42
CA MET A 104 16.85 5.98 -3.17
C MET A 104 16.63 6.54 -1.75
N LEU A 105 15.43 6.40 -1.20
CA LEU A 105 15.06 6.89 0.13
C LEU A 105 15.55 5.97 1.25
N LYS A 106 15.86 4.71 0.95
CA LYS A 106 16.37 3.73 1.93
C LYS A 106 17.72 4.08 2.52
N THR A 107 18.47 4.98 1.89
CA THR A 107 19.71 5.54 2.44
C THR A 107 19.46 6.48 3.62
N ILE A 108 18.27 7.09 3.67
CA ILE A 108 17.83 8.00 4.74
C ILE A 108 17.10 7.21 5.81
N GLY A 109 16.16 6.36 5.41
CA GLY A 109 15.36 5.53 6.29
C GLY A 109 14.48 4.56 5.50
N ASP A 110 13.86 3.61 6.18
CA ASP A 110 12.94 2.65 5.57
C ASP A 110 11.68 2.52 6.44
N TYR A 111 10.60 2.07 5.84
CA TYR A 111 9.36 1.76 6.55
C TYR A 111 8.69 0.52 5.99
N VAL A 112 7.95 -0.16 6.86
CA VAL A 112 7.11 -1.32 6.52
C VAL A 112 5.74 -1.12 7.13
N ALA A 113 4.70 -1.32 6.33
CA ALA A 113 3.31 -1.30 6.80
C ALA A 113 2.81 -2.71 7.11
N GLU A 114 2.05 -2.86 8.18
CA GLU A 114 1.40 -4.10 8.60
C GLU A 114 -0.09 -3.88 8.89
N PRO A 115 -0.99 -4.40 8.07
CA PRO A 115 -0.76 -5.12 6.81
C PRO A 115 -0.34 -4.16 5.65
N PRO A 116 0.47 -4.61 4.66
CA PRO A 116 0.85 -3.78 3.53
C PRO A 116 -0.31 -3.53 2.55
N ARG A 117 -1.32 -4.40 2.57
CA ARG A 117 -2.55 -4.29 1.78
C ARG A 117 -3.75 -4.54 2.66
N CYS A 118 -4.78 -3.74 2.50
CA CYS A 118 -6.02 -3.91 3.26
C CYS A 118 -7.24 -3.53 2.42
N VAL A 119 -8.40 -3.95 2.91
CA VAL A 119 -9.70 -3.53 2.37
C VAL A 119 -10.36 -2.64 3.42
N VAL A 120 -10.54 -1.37 3.08
CA VAL A 120 -11.29 -0.44 3.93
C VAL A 120 -12.77 -0.56 3.56
N PRO A 121 -13.63 -1.01 4.48
CA PRO A 121 -15.04 -1.18 4.19
C PRO A 121 -15.72 0.16 3.87
N ALA A 122 -16.86 0.10 3.21
CA ALA A 122 -17.70 1.27 2.95
C ALA A 122 -18.06 1.99 4.26
N GLY A 123 -17.85 3.30 4.34
CA GLY A 123 -18.09 4.10 5.54
C GLY A 123 -17.19 3.73 6.73
N GLY A 124 -16.19 2.89 6.53
CA GLY A 124 -15.38 2.30 7.59
C GLY A 124 -13.97 2.85 7.70
N THR A 125 -13.25 2.29 8.65
CA THR A 125 -11.85 2.66 8.96
C THR A 125 -11.03 1.40 9.19
N VAL A 126 -9.78 1.40 8.74
CA VAL A 126 -8.80 0.35 9.02
C VAL A 126 -7.56 1.00 9.62
N GLU A 127 -7.01 0.37 10.67
CA GLU A 127 -5.76 0.77 11.27
C GLU A 127 -4.59 -0.01 10.66
N VAL A 128 -3.53 0.70 10.32
CA VAL A 128 -2.31 0.14 9.75
C VAL A 128 -1.14 0.53 10.64
N LYS A 129 -0.35 -0.46 11.07
CA LYS A 129 0.88 -0.26 11.81
C LYS A 129 2.00 0.10 10.85
N ILE A 130 2.74 1.15 11.15
CA ILE A 130 3.92 1.58 10.41
C ILE A 130 5.16 1.34 11.26
N LYS A 131 6.05 0.49 10.79
CA LYS A 131 7.38 0.26 11.35
C LYS A 131 8.37 1.12 10.60
N PHE A 132 9.05 1.99 11.31
CA PHE A 132 10.02 2.94 10.76
C PHE A 132 11.41 2.65 11.30
N ILE A 133 12.44 2.77 10.45
CA ILE A 133 13.85 2.62 10.78
C ILE A 133 14.62 3.78 10.17
N ALA A 134 15.28 4.60 10.99
CA ALA A 134 16.20 5.63 10.52
C ALA A 134 17.53 4.99 10.09
N ALA A 135 18.06 5.36 8.91
CA ALA A 135 19.33 4.86 8.38
C ALA A 135 20.44 5.90 8.45
N GLN A 136 20.11 7.18 8.61
CA GLN A 136 21.07 8.30 8.65
C GLN A 136 20.78 9.20 9.83
N LEU A 137 21.81 9.85 10.39
CA LEU A 137 21.67 10.81 11.49
C LEU A 137 21.08 12.14 11.03
N GLY A 138 20.36 12.81 11.91
CA GLY A 138 19.77 14.14 11.73
C GLY A 138 18.26 14.14 11.51
N GLN A 139 17.72 15.31 11.25
CA GLN A 139 16.30 15.45 10.91
C GLN A 139 16.03 14.86 9.54
N MET A 140 14.94 14.11 9.44
CA MET A 140 14.51 13.49 8.20
C MET A 140 13.00 13.52 8.04
N SER A 141 12.58 13.51 6.77
CA SER A 141 11.19 13.29 6.37
C SER A 141 11.17 12.27 5.22
N LEU A 142 10.35 11.24 5.36
CA LEU A 142 10.16 10.21 4.34
C LEU A 142 8.71 10.21 3.88
N PRO A 143 8.42 10.39 2.58
CA PRO A 143 7.08 10.26 2.07
C PRO A 143 6.65 8.81 1.98
N MET A 144 5.54 8.47 2.61
CA MET A 144 4.86 7.19 2.51
C MET A 144 3.62 7.33 1.61
N TYR A 145 3.60 6.58 0.52
CA TYR A 145 2.51 6.62 -0.45
C TYR A 145 1.49 5.51 -0.19
N VAL A 146 0.22 5.88 -0.22
CA VAL A 146 -0.89 4.93 -0.16
C VAL A 146 -1.69 5.07 -1.44
N ARG A 147 -1.95 3.95 -2.12
CA ARG A 147 -2.71 3.93 -3.38
C ARG A 147 -3.87 2.95 -3.33
N ILE A 148 -4.84 3.16 -4.19
CA ILE A 148 -5.88 2.18 -4.49
C ILE A 148 -5.27 1.11 -5.39
N VAL A 149 -5.49 -0.15 -5.07
CA VAL A 149 -4.98 -1.29 -5.86
C VAL A 149 -5.52 -1.22 -7.29
N GLY A 150 -4.60 -1.23 -8.26
CA GLY A 150 -4.92 -1.10 -9.68
C GLY A 150 -4.76 0.31 -10.25
N LEU A 151 -4.50 1.32 -9.41
CA LEU A 151 -4.15 2.67 -9.85
C LEU A 151 -2.65 2.94 -9.68
N MET A 152 -2.10 3.77 -10.56
CA MET A 152 -0.68 4.14 -10.51
C MET A 152 -0.44 5.30 -9.55
N ASP A 153 -1.37 6.25 -9.50
CA ASP A 153 -1.25 7.45 -8.69
C ASP A 153 -1.57 7.15 -7.21
N PRO A 154 -0.87 7.79 -6.27
CA PRO A 154 -1.19 7.66 -4.86
C PRO A 154 -2.53 8.35 -4.56
N ALA A 155 -3.34 7.72 -3.71
CA ALA A 155 -4.57 8.33 -3.20
C ALA A 155 -4.24 9.45 -2.19
N PHE A 156 -3.17 9.25 -1.41
CA PHE A 156 -2.61 10.26 -0.50
C PHE A 156 -1.17 9.91 -0.13
N THR A 157 -0.48 10.91 0.44
CA THR A 157 0.88 10.78 0.97
C THR A 157 0.88 11.14 2.45
N VAL A 158 1.67 10.42 3.25
CA VAL A 158 1.90 10.70 4.67
C VAL A 158 3.39 10.92 4.88
N GLU A 159 3.77 12.02 5.53
CA GLU A 159 5.16 12.31 5.86
C GLU A 159 5.55 11.62 7.17
N LEU A 160 6.61 10.81 7.12
CA LEU A 160 7.19 10.15 8.28
C LEU A 160 8.38 10.99 8.75
N ASN A 161 8.22 11.71 9.86
CA ASN A 161 9.20 12.61 10.41
C ASN A 161 9.93 11.98 11.59
N ALA A 162 11.24 12.20 11.69
CA ALA A 162 12.06 11.77 12.82
C ALA A 162 13.30 12.66 12.97
N ASN A 163 13.80 12.76 14.20
CA ASN A 163 15.13 13.25 14.50
C ASN A 163 16.03 12.06 14.84
N ALA A 164 16.80 11.59 13.88
CA ALA A 164 17.63 10.40 14.07
C ALA A 164 18.92 10.72 14.82
N ILE A 165 19.08 10.06 15.95
CA ILE A 165 20.24 10.22 16.86
C ILE A 165 21.08 8.95 16.89
N GLY A 166 22.38 9.11 17.16
CA GLY A 166 23.31 8.01 17.33
C GLY A 166 23.73 7.85 18.79
N PRO A 167 24.32 6.69 19.15
CA PRO A 167 24.88 6.52 20.47
C PRO A 167 26.07 7.48 20.67
N ASN A 168 26.09 8.19 21.79
CA ASN A 168 27.24 9.00 22.17
C ASN A 168 28.28 8.08 22.82
N VAL A 169 29.31 7.69 22.06
CA VAL A 169 30.38 6.80 22.54
C VAL A 169 31.56 7.64 22.98
N ILE A 170 31.81 7.68 24.28
CA ILE A 170 33.02 8.30 24.85
C ILE A 170 34.08 7.21 25.03
N LEU A 171 35.17 7.29 24.25
CA LEU A 171 36.34 6.42 24.43
C LEU A 171 37.20 6.98 25.53
N SER A 172 37.21 6.35 26.70
CA SER A 172 38.21 6.65 27.73
C SER A 172 39.51 5.87 27.44
N ALA A 173 40.52 6.54 26.88
CA ALA A 173 41.82 5.95 26.72
C ALA A 173 42.49 5.84 28.09
N LYS A 174 42.67 4.66 28.64
CA LYS A 174 43.52 4.43 29.80
C LYS A 174 44.98 4.68 29.38
N LYS A 175 45.58 5.76 29.92
CA LYS A 175 47.00 6.08 29.67
C LYS A 175 47.82 4.88 30.08
N ARG A 176 48.51 4.23 29.13
CA ARG A 176 49.46 3.16 29.41
C ARG A 176 50.62 3.82 30.12
N GLU A 177 50.83 3.56 31.41
CA GLU A 177 52.08 3.92 32.09
C GLU A 177 53.18 3.17 31.43
N SER A 178 54.16 3.92 30.85
CA SER A 178 55.37 3.36 30.29
C SER A 178 56.24 2.85 31.46
N TRP A 179 56.37 1.54 31.54
CA TRP A 179 57.36 0.91 32.41
C TRP A 179 58.74 1.32 31.92
N HIS A 180 59.38 2.25 32.65
CA HIS A 180 60.79 2.48 32.50
C HIS A 180 61.50 1.24 33.06
N ARG A 181 62.17 0.50 32.19
CA ARG A 181 63.19 -0.48 32.63
C ARG A 181 64.32 0.30 33.24
N PRO A 182 64.79 -0.05 34.46
CA PRO A 182 66.00 0.49 34.97
C PRO A 182 67.15 0.01 34.04
N SER A 183 67.95 0.95 33.55
CA SER A 183 69.22 0.62 32.84
C SER A 183 70.17 -0.07 33.79
N ASP A 184 70.52 -1.33 33.54
CA ASP A 184 71.61 -2.04 34.19
C ASP A 184 72.89 -1.24 33.97
N ALA A 185 73.38 -0.65 35.03
CA ALA A 185 74.69 -0.06 35.07
C ALA A 185 75.65 -1.20 35.06
N MET A 186 76.26 -1.47 33.90
CA MET A 186 77.46 -2.31 33.81
C MET A 186 78.61 -1.56 34.38
N HIS A 187 79.07 -2.02 35.52
CA HIS A 187 80.40 -1.69 36.04
C HIS A 187 81.50 -2.51 35.30
N GLY A 188 82.41 -1.78 34.72
CA GLY A 188 83.59 -2.33 34.13
C GLY A 188 84.61 -2.86 35.13
N ARG A 189 85.38 -3.75 34.65
CA ARG A 189 86.81 -3.87 34.78
C ARG A 189 87.36 -4.73 33.67
#